data_146fb22f31cc44e28d58ad851152ea94
#
_entry.id   146fb22f31cc44e28d58ad851152ea94
#
_cell.length_a   1.000
_cell.length_b   1.000
_cell.length_c   1.000
_cell.angle_alpha   90.00
_cell.angle_beta   90.00
_cell.angle_gamma   90.00
#
_symmetry.space_group_name_H-M   'P 1'
#
loop_
_entity.id
_entity.type
_entity.pdbx_description
1 polymer ?
#
loop_
_entity_poly.entity_id
_entity_poly.type
_entity_poly.pdbx_seq_one_letter_code
_entity_poly.pdbx_strand_id
1 'polypeptide(L)'
;DKIVYWFNQKSINLYGEALLKAIAYTTAGKTGTDDGAYYVQKYWNAKLGIKSSELNSMDGSGLSPQNRVTTSAMNKIMQYAQKQSWYPAFYESLPTYNNMKMKSGTIGGVLGYTGVHTNKTGQSFTYTLLVNNYAGSASSMRQQMFKLLDVLK
;
A
#
# COMPACT_ATOMS: atom_id res chain seq x y z
N ASP A 1 -5.14 -11.12 12.21
CA ASP A 1 -5.09 -11.51 10.79
C ASP A 1 -6.39 -11.17 10.06
N LYS A 2 -7.60 -11.44 10.59
CA LYS A 2 -8.88 -11.16 9.91
C LYS A 2 -9.09 -9.66 9.61
N ILE A 3 -8.68 -8.76 10.50
CA ILE A 3 -8.81 -7.30 10.29
C ILE A 3 -7.95 -6.88 9.09
N VAL A 4 -6.69 -7.30 9.03
CA VAL A 4 -5.78 -7.00 7.92
C VAL A 4 -6.30 -7.61 6.61
N TYR A 5 -6.82 -8.84 6.65
CA TYR A 5 -7.41 -9.49 5.50
C TYR A 5 -8.56 -8.65 4.90
N TRP A 6 -9.55 -8.29 5.70
CA TRP A 6 -10.68 -7.51 5.21
C TRP A 6 -10.34 -6.07 4.90
N PHE A 7 -9.38 -5.47 5.61
CA PHE A 7 -8.84 -4.16 5.26
C PHE A 7 -8.26 -4.16 3.84
N ASN A 8 -7.44 -5.15 3.50
CA ASN A 8 -6.87 -5.25 2.17
C ASN A 8 -7.93 -5.61 1.10
N GLN A 9 -8.78 -6.61 1.35
CA GLN A 9 -9.78 -7.09 0.39
C GLN A 9 -10.84 -6.04 0.05
N LYS A 10 -11.33 -5.32 1.05
CA LYS A 10 -12.46 -4.40 0.90
C LYS A 10 -12.08 -2.93 1.05
N SER A 11 -10.81 -2.65 1.34
CA SER A 11 -10.33 -1.28 1.56
C SER A 11 -11.17 -0.52 2.61
N ILE A 12 -11.45 -1.17 3.75
CA ILE A 12 -12.31 -0.62 4.80
C ILE A 12 -11.54 0.48 5.55
N ASN A 13 -11.87 1.73 5.27
CA ASN A 13 -11.19 2.91 5.82
C ASN A 13 -11.13 2.90 7.34
N LEU A 14 -12.22 2.52 8.00
CA LEU A 14 -12.29 2.42 9.47
C LEU A 14 -11.22 1.47 10.04
N TYR A 15 -10.91 0.38 9.35
CA TYR A 15 -9.87 -0.56 9.79
C TYR A 15 -8.47 0.06 9.67
N GLY A 16 -8.22 0.84 8.62
CA GLY A 16 -6.97 1.57 8.48
C GLY A 16 -6.74 2.56 9.62
N GLU A 17 -7.77 3.36 9.94
CA GLU A 17 -7.73 4.30 11.06
C GLU A 17 -7.55 3.58 12.41
N ALA A 18 -8.28 2.50 12.63
CA ALA A 18 -8.16 1.72 13.87
C ALA A 18 -6.77 1.09 14.04
N LEU A 19 -6.20 0.54 12.96
CA LEU A 19 -4.85 -0.02 12.99
C LEU A 19 -3.80 1.04 13.26
N LEU A 20 -3.93 2.23 12.66
CA LEU A 20 -3.01 3.33 12.90
C LEU A 20 -3.03 3.79 14.37
N LYS A 21 -4.23 3.94 14.96
CA LYS A 21 -4.40 4.25 16.38
C LYS A 21 -3.90 3.13 17.30
N ALA A 22 -4.11 1.87 16.91
CA ALA A 22 -3.59 0.73 17.67
C ALA A 22 -2.05 0.73 17.71
N ILE A 23 -1.39 1.11 16.60
CA ILE A 23 0.06 1.29 16.57
C ILE A 23 0.50 2.39 17.54
N ALA A 24 -0.17 3.56 17.56
CA ALA A 24 0.11 4.62 18.52
C ALA A 24 -0.03 4.16 19.96
N TYR A 25 -1.12 3.45 20.25
CA TYR A 25 -1.41 2.97 21.60
C TYR A 25 -0.41 1.92 22.08
N THR A 26 -0.12 0.92 21.26
CA THR A 26 0.81 -0.16 21.63
C THR A 26 2.27 0.32 21.72
N THR A 27 2.62 1.36 20.97
CA THR A 27 3.99 1.89 20.95
C THR A 27 4.24 2.90 22.06
N ALA A 28 3.25 3.72 22.43
CA ALA A 28 3.46 4.84 23.35
C ALA A 28 2.24 5.22 24.19
N GLY A 29 1.20 4.38 24.28
CA GLY A 29 -0.01 4.67 25.06
C GLY A 29 -0.86 5.84 24.50
N LYS A 30 -0.63 6.24 23.24
CA LYS A 30 -1.32 7.34 22.58
C LYS A 30 -2.46 6.84 21.70
N THR A 31 -3.44 7.70 21.39
CA THR A 31 -4.65 7.32 20.65
C THR A 31 -4.91 8.21 19.41
N GLY A 32 -4.02 9.16 19.15
CA GLY A 32 -4.13 10.08 18.01
C GLY A 32 -3.78 9.41 16.68
N THR A 33 -4.45 9.83 15.61
CA THR A 33 -4.11 9.42 14.23
C THR A 33 -2.70 9.92 13.86
N ASP A 34 -2.38 11.17 14.20
CA ASP A 34 -1.07 11.77 13.95
C ASP A 34 0.07 11.02 14.67
N ASP A 35 -0.19 10.57 15.90
CA ASP A 35 0.78 9.75 16.63
C ASP A 35 1.04 8.42 15.91
N GLY A 36 -0.01 7.76 15.42
CA GLY A 36 0.11 6.53 14.65
C GLY A 36 0.90 6.73 13.36
N ALA A 37 0.58 7.78 12.61
CA ALA A 37 1.29 8.15 11.38
C ALA A 37 2.78 8.41 11.66
N TYR A 38 3.10 9.15 12.73
CA TYR A 38 4.47 9.40 13.16
C TYR A 38 5.23 8.09 13.47
N TYR A 39 4.61 7.14 14.20
CA TYR A 39 5.27 5.88 14.54
C TYR A 39 5.45 4.96 13.33
N VAL A 40 4.51 4.92 12.39
CA VAL A 40 4.65 4.20 11.13
C VAL A 40 5.83 4.76 10.33
N GLN A 41 5.93 6.07 10.19
CA GLN A 41 7.04 6.70 9.49
C GLN A 41 8.38 6.44 10.19
N LYS A 42 8.44 6.60 11.51
CA LYS A 42 9.64 6.33 12.31
C LYS A 42 10.11 4.87 12.16
N TYR A 43 9.16 3.93 12.14
CA TYR A 43 9.45 2.52 11.94
C TYR A 43 10.10 2.26 10.57
N TRP A 44 9.52 2.77 9.49
CA TRP A 44 10.05 2.55 8.15
C TRP A 44 11.36 3.29 7.90
N ASN A 45 11.54 4.44 8.52
CA ASN A 45 12.85 5.12 8.50
C ASN A 45 13.93 4.26 9.17
N ALA A 46 13.67 3.76 10.36
CA ALA A 46 14.62 2.93 11.10
C ALA A 46 14.92 1.58 10.40
N LYS A 47 13.90 0.96 9.79
CA LYS A 47 14.02 -0.37 9.15
C LYS A 47 14.62 -0.33 7.74
N LEU A 48 14.27 0.68 6.95
CA LEU A 48 14.54 0.71 5.50
C LEU A 48 15.15 2.03 5.02
N GLY A 49 15.44 2.97 5.92
CA GLY A 49 15.96 4.29 5.58
C GLY A 49 14.98 5.16 4.78
N ILE A 50 13.67 4.87 4.84
CA ILE A 50 12.65 5.63 4.12
C ILE A 50 12.48 6.99 4.79
N LYS A 51 12.75 8.06 4.06
CA LYS A 51 12.67 9.43 4.57
C LYS A 51 11.23 9.94 4.58
N SER A 52 10.94 10.99 5.36
CA SER A 52 9.64 11.67 5.36
C SER A 52 9.27 12.29 4.01
N SER A 53 10.25 12.61 3.18
CA SER A 53 10.02 13.03 1.79
C SER A 53 9.59 11.89 0.86
N GLU A 54 9.79 10.63 1.24
CA GLU A 54 9.43 9.44 0.45
C GLU A 54 8.13 8.79 0.94
N LEU A 55 7.81 8.90 2.24
CA LEU A 55 6.60 8.40 2.86
C LEU A 55 6.14 9.37 3.94
N ASN A 56 4.98 9.97 3.78
CA ASN A 56 4.32 10.82 4.75
C ASN A 56 2.83 10.51 4.77
N SER A 57 2.40 9.73 5.77
CA SER A 57 0.99 9.39 5.98
C SER A 57 0.36 10.38 6.95
N MET A 58 -0.85 10.83 6.63
CA MET A 58 -1.65 11.72 7.47
C MET A 58 -2.80 10.94 8.14
N ASP A 59 -3.17 9.80 7.56
CA ASP A 59 -4.26 8.94 8.03
C ASP A 59 -3.98 7.47 7.73
N GLY A 60 -4.80 6.58 8.28
CA GLY A 60 -4.73 5.14 8.04
C GLY A 60 -5.56 4.68 6.86
N SER A 61 -6.53 5.48 6.43
CA SER A 61 -7.46 5.19 5.34
C SER A 61 -6.90 5.49 3.95
N GLY A 62 -5.93 6.40 3.87
CA GLY A 62 -5.41 6.89 2.60
C GLY A 62 -6.28 7.96 1.94
N LEU A 63 -7.29 8.50 2.62
CA LEU A 63 -8.22 9.49 2.05
C LEU A 63 -7.67 10.92 2.06
N SER A 64 -6.74 11.23 2.95
CA SER A 64 -6.14 12.56 2.98
C SER A 64 -5.37 12.86 1.68
N PRO A 65 -5.67 13.95 0.99
CA PRO A 65 -4.91 14.36 -0.19
C PRO A 65 -3.47 14.81 0.15
N GLN A 66 -3.17 14.93 1.42
CA GLN A 66 -1.82 15.25 1.92
C GLN A 66 -0.95 14.01 2.11
N ASN A 67 -1.50 12.81 2.03
CA ASN A 67 -0.72 11.58 2.00
C ASN A 67 0.25 11.59 0.81
N ARG A 68 1.49 11.25 1.06
CA ARG A 68 2.54 11.18 0.04
C ARG A 68 3.34 9.91 0.16
N VAL A 69 3.56 9.24 -0.95
CA VAL A 69 4.41 8.06 -1.02
C VAL A 69 5.09 7.98 -2.39
N THR A 70 6.34 7.56 -2.38
CA THR A 70 7.05 7.24 -3.63
C THR A 70 6.88 5.76 -3.98
N THR A 71 6.95 5.44 -5.26
CA THR A 71 6.95 4.05 -5.73
C THR A 71 8.13 3.27 -5.16
N SER A 72 9.27 3.93 -4.99
CA SER A 72 10.45 3.34 -4.37
C SER A 72 10.19 2.93 -2.91
N ALA A 73 9.58 3.81 -2.10
CA ALA A 73 9.24 3.49 -0.71
C ALA A 73 8.28 2.30 -0.63
N MET A 74 7.24 2.27 -1.47
CA MET A 74 6.29 1.15 -1.51
C MET A 74 6.96 -0.17 -1.91
N ASN A 75 7.84 -0.16 -2.91
CA ASN A 75 8.58 -1.36 -3.31
C ASN A 75 9.51 -1.86 -2.20
N LYS A 76 10.23 -0.96 -1.49
CA LYS A 76 11.05 -1.34 -0.33
C LYS A 76 10.21 -2.01 0.77
N ILE A 77 9.01 -1.46 1.07
CA ILE A 77 8.10 -2.03 2.07
C ILE A 77 7.61 -3.40 1.63
N MET A 78 7.20 -3.57 0.37
CA MET A 78 6.75 -4.86 -0.16
C MET A 78 7.87 -5.90 -0.16
N GLN A 79 9.09 -5.53 -0.53
CA GLN A 79 10.26 -6.41 -0.48
C GLN A 79 10.64 -6.80 0.95
N TYR A 80 10.48 -5.89 1.91
CA TYR A 80 10.64 -6.21 3.32
C TYR A 80 9.59 -7.22 3.78
N ALA A 81 8.32 -7.00 3.41
CA ALA A 81 7.23 -7.92 3.76
C ALA A 81 7.50 -9.34 3.28
N GLN A 82 8.00 -9.52 2.06
CA GLN A 82 8.31 -10.84 1.46
C GLN A 82 9.32 -11.66 2.28
N LYS A 83 10.13 -11.01 3.12
CA LYS A 83 11.13 -11.67 3.98
C LYS A 83 10.60 -12.05 5.36
N GLN A 84 9.33 -11.75 5.66
CA GLN A 84 8.76 -11.96 6.98
C GLN A 84 7.96 -13.26 7.06
N SER A 85 7.93 -13.89 8.23
CA SER A 85 7.17 -15.13 8.46
C SER A 85 5.66 -14.96 8.28
N TRP A 86 5.13 -13.75 8.44
CA TRP A 86 3.72 -13.44 8.24
C TRP A 86 3.35 -13.13 6.78
N TYR A 87 4.32 -13.10 5.87
CA TYR A 87 4.09 -12.73 4.46
C TYR A 87 3.05 -13.59 3.74
N PRO A 88 3.00 -14.93 3.90
CA PRO A 88 1.97 -15.74 3.24
C PRO A 88 0.54 -15.27 3.56
N ALA A 89 0.24 -14.98 4.82
CA ALA A 89 -1.08 -14.47 5.22
C ALA A 89 -1.35 -13.05 4.68
N PHE A 90 -0.34 -12.20 4.65
CA PHE A 90 -0.44 -10.88 4.03
C PHE A 90 -0.68 -10.97 2.51
N TYR A 91 0.07 -11.81 1.81
CA TYR A 91 -0.09 -12.01 0.36
C TYR A 91 -1.49 -12.53 0.03
N GLU A 92 -2.03 -13.49 0.79
CA GLU A 92 -3.39 -13.98 0.64
C GLU A 92 -4.45 -12.90 0.89
N SER A 93 -4.17 -11.94 1.74
CA SER A 93 -5.08 -10.82 2.01
C SER A 93 -5.16 -9.83 0.83
N LEU A 94 -4.21 -9.81 -0.09
CA LEU A 94 -4.25 -8.89 -1.23
C LEU A 94 -5.37 -9.27 -2.21
N PRO A 95 -6.18 -8.30 -2.68
CA PRO A 95 -7.16 -8.54 -3.73
C PRO A 95 -6.50 -8.96 -5.04
N THR A 96 -7.27 -9.62 -5.89
CA THR A 96 -6.84 -9.94 -7.26
C THR A 96 -7.46 -8.95 -8.24
N TYR A 97 -6.61 -8.22 -8.95
CA TYR A 97 -6.97 -7.36 -10.09
C TYR A 97 -6.15 -7.77 -11.30
N ASN A 98 -6.75 -7.80 -12.47
CA ASN A 98 -6.03 -8.13 -13.71
C ASN A 98 -5.22 -9.45 -13.61
N ASN A 99 -5.75 -10.45 -12.90
CA ASN A 99 -5.11 -11.74 -12.58
C ASN A 99 -3.78 -11.63 -11.81
N MET A 100 -3.60 -10.53 -11.07
CA MET A 100 -2.41 -10.29 -10.23
C MET A 100 -2.84 -9.92 -8.80
N LYS A 101 -2.14 -10.44 -7.80
CA LYS A 101 -2.36 -10.06 -6.38
C LYS A 101 -1.76 -8.68 -6.14
N MET A 102 -2.60 -7.69 -5.82
CA MET A 102 -2.17 -6.32 -5.56
C MET A 102 -3.19 -5.52 -4.74
N LYS A 103 -2.71 -4.53 -4.00
CA LYS A 103 -3.57 -3.54 -3.35
C LYS A 103 -3.74 -2.34 -4.27
N SER A 104 -4.98 -1.90 -4.41
CA SER A 104 -5.31 -0.65 -5.11
C SER A 104 -5.44 0.52 -4.14
N GLY A 105 -5.20 1.73 -4.64
CA GLY A 105 -5.55 3.00 -3.99
C GLY A 105 -6.19 3.95 -4.99
N THR A 106 -7.20 4.68 -4.53
CA THR A 106 -7.91 5.68 -5.36
C THR A 106 -8.31 6.86 -4.50
N ILE A 107 -7.95 8.04 -4.95
CA ILE A 107 -8.43 9.33 -4.44
C ILE A 107 -8.57 10.28 -5.65
N GLY A 108 -9.28 11.39 -5.53
CA GLY A 108 -9.54 12.29 -6.66
C GLY A 108 -8.30 12.58 -7.52
N GLY A 109 -8.33 12.15 -8.79
CA GLY A 109 -7.21 12.34 -9.73
C GLY A 109 -5.98 11.46 -9.52
N VAL A 110 -6.03 10.48 -8.59
CA VAL A 110 -4.92 9.58 -8.28
C VAL A 110 -5.36 8.13 -8.32
N LEU A 111 -4.58 7.27 -8.96
CA LEU A 111 -4.73 5.83 -8.97
C LEU A 111 -3.40 5.16 -8.65
N GLY A 112 -3.43 4.10 -7.85
CA GLY A 112 -2.24 3.35 -7.51
C GLY A 112 -2.49 1.86 -7.37
N TYR A 113 -1.47 1.09 -7.72
CA TYR A 113 -1.41 -0.36 -7.49
C TYR A 113 -0.02 -0.73 -6.97
N THR A 114 0.02 -1.58 -5.96
CA THR A 114 1.26 -2.20 -5.49
C THR A 114 1.04 -3.68 -5.25
N GLY A 115 2.00 -4.50 -5.64
CA GLY A 115 1.87 -5.94 -5.50
C GLY A 115 3.14 -6.72 -5.82
N VAL A 116 2.98 -8.03 -5.82
CA VAL A 116 4.00 -8.99 -6.23
C VAL A 116 3.38 -9.94 -7.24
N HIS A 117 4.08 -10.20 -8.33
CA HIS A 117 3.63 -11.13 -9.36
C HIS A 117 4.79 -12.04 -9.80
N THR A 118 4.49 -13.31 -10.00
CA THR A 118 5.42 -14.25 -10.63
C THR A 118 4.87 -14.62 -12.00
N ASN A 119 5.64 -14.36 -13.04
CA ASN A 119 5.24 -14.66 -14.40
C ASN A 119 5.33 -16.16 -14.74
N LYS A 120 4.92 -16.52 -15.96
CA LYS A 120 4.93 -17.91 -16.44
C LYS A 120 6.31 -18.55 -16.52
N THR A 121 7.36 -17.74 -16.57
CA THR A 121 8.76 -18.24 -16.58
C THR A 121 9.35 -18.38 -15.18
N GLY A 122 8.58 -18.11 -14.12
CA GLY A 122 9.01 -18.19 -12.73
C GLY A 122 9.70 -16.93 -12.21
N GLN A 123 9.80 -15.86 -13.00
CA GLN A 123 10.40 -14.61 -12.56
C GLN A 123 9.41 -13.81 -11.70
N SER A 124 9.85 -13.42 -10.50
CA SER A 124 9.04 -12.61 -9.57
C SER A 124 9.38 -11.13 -9.65
N PHE A 125 8.34 -10.32 -9.64
CA PHE A 125 8.41 -8.87 -9.67
C PHE A 125 7.70 -8.27 -8.46
N THR A 126 8.36 -7.33 -7.79
CA THR A 126 7.71 -6.40 -6.86
C THR A 126 7.51 -5.08 -7.61
N TYR A 127 6.29 -4.61 -7.67
CA TYR A 127 5.98 -3.43 -8.46
C TYR A 127 5.06 -2.46 -7.71
N THR A 128 5.19 -1.19 -8.06
CA THR A 128 4.27 -0.12 -7.67
C THR A 128 4.08 0.80 -8.87
N LEU A 129 2.83 1.05 -9.21
CA LEU A 129 2.42 1.96 -10.27
C LEU A 129 1.51 3.03 -9.68
N LEU A 130 1.90 4.30 -9.79
CA LEU A 130 1.14 5.46 -9.34
C LEU A 130 0.92 6.40 -10.51
N VAL A 131 -0.31 6.86 -10.67
CA VAL A 131 -0.69 7.88 -11.64
C VAL A 131 -1.40 9.01 -10.91
N ASN A 132 -0.92 10.24 -11.10
CA ASN A 132 -1.46 11.44 -10.49
C ASN A 132 -1.94 12.41 -11.58
N ASN A 133 -2.99 13.17 -11.29
CA ASN A 133 -3.49 14.25 -12.14
C ASN A 133 -3.80 13.79 -13.57
N TYR A 134 -4.35 12.58 -13.73
CA TYR A 134 -4.72 12.05 -15.03
C TYR A 134 -5.99 12.73 -15.57
N ALA A 135 -6.08 12.85 -16.89
CA ALA A 135 -7.28 13.30 -17.58
C ALA A 135 -8.20 12.10 -17.92
N GLY A 136 -9.50 12.36 -17.99
CA GLY A 136 -10.50 11.35 -18.33
C GLY A 136 -11.02 10.57 -17.12
N SER A 137 -11.62 9.40 -17.36
CA SER A 137 -12.24 8.59 -16.32
C SER A 137 -11.25 7.67 -15.60
N ALA A 138 -11.50 7.42 -14.31
CA ALA A 138 -10.75 6.43 -13.55
C ALA A 138 -10.80 5.02 -14.19
N SER A 139 -11.91 4.67 -14.85
CA SER A 139 -12.04 3.39 -15.55
C SER A 139 -11.08 3.30 -16.74
N SER A 140 -11.01 4.33 -17.57
CA SER A 140 -10.09 4.38 -18.70
C SER A 140 -8.63 4.32 -18.25
N MET A 141 -8.27 5.11 -17.24
CA MET A 141 -6.92 5.11 -16.69
C MET A 141 -6.54 3.74 -16.11
N ARG A 142 -7.46 3.08 -15.41
CA ARG A 142 -7.25 1.72 -14.88
C ARG A 142 -6.95 0.71 -15.99
N GLN A 143 -7.67 0.78 -17.10
CA GLN A 143 -7.41 -0.10 -18.25
C GLN A 143 -6.01 0.12 -18.83
N GLN A 144 -5.56 1.37 -18.92
CA GLN A 144 -4.20 1.69 -19.39
C GLN A 144 -3.14 1.15 -18.42
N MET A 145 -3.35 1.32 -17.10
CA MET A 145 -2.46 0.77 -16.08
C MET A 145 -2.38 -0.76 -16.16
N PHE A 146 -3.51 -1.44 -16.40
CA PHE A 146 -3.53 -2.90 -16.55
C PHE A 146 -2.77 -3.36 -17.80
N LYS A 147 -2.92 -2.67 -18.94
CA LYS A 147 -2.11 -2.95 -20.14
C LYS A 147 -0.62 -2.82 -19.88
N LEU A 148 -0.21 -1.81 -19.09
CA LEU A 148 1.19 -1.66 -18.69
C LEU A 148 1.65 -2.81 -17.78
N LEU A 149 0.83 -3.22 -16.82
CA LEU A 149 1.14 -4.33 -15.92
C LEU A 149 1.15 -5.70 -16.62
N ASP A 150 0.48 -5.84 -17.78
CA ASP A 150 0.49 -7.09 -18.55
C ASP A 150 1.89 -7.47 -19.06
N VAL A 151 2.84 -6.52 -19.14
CA VAL A 151 4.24 -6.81 -19.49
C VAL A 151 4.98 -7.64 -18.43
N LEU A 152 4.41 -7.76 -17.23
CA LEU A 152 4.97 -8.54 -16.14
C LEU A 152 4.45 -10.00 -16.11
N LYS A 153 3.50 -10.37 -16.96
CA LYS A 153 2.89 -11.71 -17.02
C LYS A 153 3.69 -12.65 -17.94
#